data_78f7a330960e87692bc07d12b001ffab
#
_entry.id   78f7a330960e87692bc07d12b001ffab
#
_cell.length_a   1.000
_cell.length_b   1.000
_cell.length_c   1.000
_cell.angle_alpha   90.00
_cell.angle_beta   90.00
_cell.angle_gamma   90.00
#
_symmetry.space_group_name_H-M   'P 1'
#
loop_
_entity.id
_entity.type
_entity.pdbx_description
1 polymer ?
#
loop_
_entity_poly.entity_id
_entity_poly.type
_entity_poly.pdbx_seq_one_letter_code
_entity_poly.pdbx_strand_id
1 'polypeptide(L)'
;MQRLAVCLGGLLASTPALAQSPDAPPAFALGLPLQCQLGETCWIANYIDVKSGPGVQDFQCGARSYDGHDGVDFAIRDRGVMMSGVPVVASASGVIKNVRDGMDDTGLLIPGAKSGLKGKECGNGVVVDHADGWQTQYCHLRRGSAVVRPGETVATGTILGAVGMSGWAEFPHVHLAVRHNGAEQDPFTGLATEAECGQTGAALWRNDLNLGYEPAALYHAGFTDGPPDMERIRAGLPGGNPLNRQSPALVLWVEILGVLQGDSVTLSIISPDGSPLLTQEQTVDKTQARRYIFIGKRRTMASWTAGQYLGRIELVRDGKGDTAWRGNIERTVTLR
;
A
#
# COMPACT_ATOMS: atom_id res chain seq x y z
N MET A 1 -60.46 5.30 64.30
CA MET A 1 -59.02 5.32 64.29
C MET A 1 -58.55 4.96 62.86
N GLN A 2 -58.38 5.91 62.00
CA GLN A 2 -57.90 5.72 60.62
C GLN A 2 -56.42 6.01 60.54
N ARG A 3 -55.64 5.05 60.08
CA ARG A 3 -54.19 5.23 59.84
C ARG A 3 -53.99 5.65 58.40
N LEU A 4 -53.40 6.84 58.18
CA LEU A 4 -52.92 7.34 56.90
C LEU A 4 -51.59 6.66 56.58
N ALA A 5 -51.49 5.99 55.41
CA ALA A 5 -50.23 5.49 54.84
C ALA A 5 -49.70 6.56 53.87
N VAL A 6 -48.49 7.07 54.10
CA VAL A 6 -47.76 7.98 53.24
C VAL A 6 -46.89 7.16 52.30
N CYS A 7 -47.18 7.15 50.99
CA CYS A 7 -46.31 6.59 49.98
C CYS A 7 -45.27 7.67 49.58
N LEU A 8 -43.98 7.41 49.92
CA LEU A 8 -42.85 8.14 49.29
C LEU A 8 -42.58 7.58 47.90
N GLY A 9 -42.92 8.36 46.90
CA GLY A 9 -42.53 8.11 45.53
C GLY A 9 -41.06 8.60 45.28
N GLY A 10 -40.15 7.65 45.11
CA GLY A 10 -38.79 8.00 44.69
C GLY A 10 -38.75 8.35 43.22
N LEU A 11 -38.37 9.59 42.87
CA LEU A 11 -37.99 9.97 41.48
C LEU A 11 -36.63 9.38 41.15
N LEU A 12 -36.61 8.39 40.28
CA LEU A 12 -35.39 7.95 39.59
C LEU A 12 -35.06 8.97 38.49
N ALA A 13 -34.05 9.80 38.72
CA ALA A 13 -33.49 10.66 37.70
C ALA A 13 -32.69 9.81 36.70
N SER A 14 -33.26 9.56 35.53
CA SER A 14 -32.52 8.98 34.40
C SER A 14 -31.63 10.06 33.80
N THR A 15 -30.30 9.92 33.93
CA THR A 15 -29.32 10.71 33.20
C THR A 15 -29.39 10.34 31.71
N PRO A 16 -29.54 11.32 30.80
CA PRO A 16 -29.50 11.05 29.39
C PRO A 16 -28.08 10.61 29.01
N ALA A 17 -27.94 9.44 28.40
CA ALA A 17 -26.71 9.05 27.71
C ALA A 17 -26.51 10.05 26.57
N LEU A 18 -25.39 10.78 26.60
CA LEU A 18 -24.96 11.63 25.49
C LEU A 18 -24.68 10.73 24.30
N ALA A 19 -25.58 10.70 23.32
CA ALA A 19 -25.34 10.10 22.03
C ALA A 19 -24.16 10.86 21.36
N GLN A 20 -23.06 10.16 21.05
CA GLN A 20 -21.98 10.72 20.28
C GLN A 20 -22.51 11.14 18.91
N SER A 21 -22.16 12.36 18.48
CA SER A 21 -22.46 12.85 17.14
C SER A 21 -21.83 11.91 16.11
N PRO A 22 -22.53 11.49 15.02
CA PRO A 22 -21.96 10.65 13.98
C PRO A 22 -20.76 11.28 13.25
N ASP A 23 -20.52 12.57 13.42
CA ASP A 23 -19.42 13.34 12.80
C ASP A 23 -18.24 13.62 13.76
N ALA A 24 -18.25 13.11 14.98
CA ALA A 24 -17.08 13.26 15.86
C ALA A 24 -15.95 12.37 15.33
N PRO A 25 -14.74 12.92 15.07
CA PRO A 25 -13.59 12.08 14.69
C PRO A 25 -13.38 11.02 15.77
N PRO A 26 -13.00 9.79 15.40
CA PRO A 26 -12.70 8.76 16.39
C PRO A 26 -11.66 9.29 17.38
N ALA A 27 -11.77 8.92 18.65
CA ALA A 27 -10.87 9.36 19.72
C ALA A 27 -9.39 9.06 19.37
N PHE A 28 -9.14 8.02 18.56
CA PHE A 28 -7.88 7.68 17.93
C PHE A 28 -8.05 7.64 16.43
N ALA A 29 -7.29 8.46 15.67
CA ALA A 29 -7.40 8.55 14.22
C ALA A 29 -6.01 8.64 13.57
N LEU A 30 -5.82 7.85 12.51
CA LEU A 30 -4.56 7.70 11.81
C LEU A 30 -4.48 8.60 10.57
N GLY A 31 -3.36 9.32 10.43
CA GLY A 31 -2.89 9.85 9.15
C GLY A 31 -2.15 8.79 8.35
N LEU A 32 -1.84 9.07 7.08
CA LEU A 32 -0.93 8.21 6.30
C LEU A 32 0.44 8.12 6.96
N PRO A 33 1.09 6.94 6.94
CA PRO A 33 2.43 6.76 7.52
C PRO A 33 3.56 7.33 6.65
N LEU A 34 3.24 7.84 5.46
CA LEU A 34 4.18 8.38 4.48
C LEU A 34 3.77 9.78 4.03
N GLN A 35 4.75 10.61 3.69
CA GLN A 35 4.52 11.83 2.92
C GLN A 35 4.43 11.50 1.43
N CYS A 36 3.23 11.13 0.98
CA CYS A 36 2.98 10.72 -0.40
C CYS A 36 1.53 11.01 -0.83
N GLN A 37 1.26 10.85 -2.12
CA GLN A 37 -0.08 10.86 -2.71
C GLN A 37 -0.46 9.40 -3.05
N LEU A 38 -1.44 8.86 -2.31
CA LEU A 38 -1.89 7.48 -2.51
C LEU A 38 -2.47 7.31 -3.92
N GLY A 39 -2.07 6.22 -4.59
CA GLY A 39 -2.42 5.94 -5.98
C GLY A 39 -1.51 6.60 -7.02
N GLU A 40 -0.63 7.55 -6.62
CA GLU A 40 0.27 8.28 -7.53
C GLU A 40 1.75 8.08 -7.20
N THR A 41 2.14 8.29 -5.95
CA THR A 41 3.52 8.20 -5.49
C THR A 41 3.74 7.12 -4.43
N CYS A 42 2.67 6.59 -3.87
CA CYS A 42 2.64 5.40 -3.02
C CYS A 42 1.34 4.62 -3.22
N TRP A 43 1.35 3.35 -2.86
CA TRP A 43 0.22 2.42 -3.06
C TRP A 43 0.13 1.46 -1.88
N ILE A 44 -1.08 1.03 -1.52
CA ILE A 44 -1.26 -0.09 -0.61
C ILE A 44 -0.89 -1.36 -1.37
N ALA A 45 0.19 -2.03 -0.94
CA ALA A 45 0.61 -3.29 -1.54
C ALA A 45 -0.12 -4.47 -0.92
N ASN A 46 -0.21 -4.51 0.41
CA ASN A 46 -0.88 -5.56 1.16
C ASN A 46 -1.68 -4.97 2.33
N TYR A 47 -2.86 -5.52 2.57
CA TYR A 47 -3.65 -5.31 3.77
C TYR A 47 -3.29 -6.34 4.84
N ILE A 48 -3.87 -6.23 6.03
CA ILE A 48 -3.75 -7.24 7.10
C ILE A 48 -4.40 -8.55 6.64
N ASP A 49 -3.80 -9.67 7.04
CA ASP A 49 -4.43 -10.99 6.92
C ASP A 49 -5.34 -11.22 8.12
N VAL A 50 -6.64 -11.21 7.89
CA VAL A 50 -7.67 -11.44 8.93
C VAL A 50 -8.11 -12.90 8.99
N LYS A 51 -7.50 -13.79 8.17
CA LYS A 51 -7.83 -15.22 8.20
C LYS A 51 -7.16 -15.92 9.37
N SER A 52 -7.96 -16.51 10.24
CA SER A 52 -7.44 -17.41 11.26
C SER A 52 -6.92 -18.71 10.63
N GLY A 53 -5.63 -19.04 10.86
CA GLY A 53 -5.00 -20.25 10.33
C GLY A 53 -4.48 -20.11 8.90
N PRO A 54 -4.07 -21.21 8.23
CA PRO A 54 -3.41 -21.13 6.93
C PRO A 54 -4.26 -20.53 5.82
N GLY A 55 -3.66 -19.74 4.97
CA GLY A 55 -4.27 -19.07 3.82
C GLY A 55 -4.34 -17.57 4.02
N VAL A 56 -5.04 -16.87 3.15
CA VAL A 56 -5.01 -15.40 3.07
C VAL A 56 -6.41 -14.85 2.88
N GLN A 57 -6.81 -13.88 3.70
CA GLN A 57 -7.97 -13.03 3.46
C GLN A 57 -7.72 -11.63 4.01
N ASP A 58 -7.89 -10.59 3.19
CA ASP A 58 -7.96 -9.22 3.69
C ASP A 58 -9.37 -8.90 4.25
N PHE A 59 -9.55 -7.72 4.79
CA PHE A 59 -10.79 -7.30 5.43
C PHE A 59 -12.02 -7.29 4.48
N GLN A 60 -11.84 -7.25 3.17
CA GLN A 60 -12.89 -7.39 2.15
C GLN A 60 -13.02 -8.82 1.60
N CYS A 61 -12.45 -9.80 2.27
CA CYS A 61 -12.37 -11.20 1.85
C CYS A 61 -11.59 -11.40 0.54
N GLY A 62 -10.80 -10.43 0.13
CA GLY A 62 -9.91 -10.49 -1.01
C GLY A 62 -8.58 -11.17 -0.68
N ALA A 63 -7.68 -11.18 -1.67
CA ALA A 63 -6.37 -11.80 -1.59
C ALA A 63 -5.21 -10.77 -1.56
N ARG A 64 -5.49 -9.51 -1.18
CA ARG A 64 -4.46 -8.45 -1.10
C ARG A 64 -3.69 -8.49 0.22
N SER A 65 -3.16 -9.66 0.57
CA SER A 65 -2.35 -9.91 1.75
C SER A 65 -1.45 -11.14 1.52
N TYR A 66 -0.75 -11.59 2.55
CA TYR A 66 -0.06 -12.87 2.61
C TYR A 66 -0.25 -13.49 4.00
N ASP A 67 -0.11 -14.83 4.10
CA ASP A 67 -0.36 -15.61 5.31
C ASP A 67 0.40 -15.07 6.53
N GLY A 68 -0.34 -14.68 7.56
CA GLY A 68 0.18 -14.10 8.80
C GLY A 68 0.65 -12.64 8.71
N HIS A 69 0.21 -11.86 7.73
CA HIS A 69 0.53 -10.43 7.62
C HIS A 69 -0.20 -9.59 8.67
N ASP A 70 0.53 -8.97 9.58
CA ASP A 70 0.05 -8.28 10.78
C ASP A 70 -0.04 -6.75 10.66
N GLY A 71 0.07 -6.21 9.44
CA GLY A 71 0.00 -4.77 9.20
C GLY A 71 -0.45 -4.39 7.79
N VAL A 72 -0.30 -3.13 7.44
CA VAL A 72 -0.58 -2.60 6.10
C VAL A 72 0.72 -2.14 5.45
N ASP A 73 0.99 -2.63 4.24
CA ASP A 73 2.19 -2.27 3.48
C ASP A 73 1.90 -1.11 2.52
N PHE A 74 2.53 0.03 2.78
CA PHE A 74 2.53 1.19 1.90
C PHE A 74 3.80 1.22 1.05
N ALA A 75 3.68 0.78 -0.20
CA ALA A 75 4.78 0.70 -1.15
C ALA A 75 5.07 2.04 -1.83
N ILE A 76 6.34 2.27 -2.15
CA ILE A 76 6.79 3.28 -3.10
C ILE A 76 7.31 2.61 -4.38
N ARG A 77 7.43 3.37 -5.45
CA ARG A 77 7.61 2.84 -6.79
C ARG A 77 8.82 1.92 -6.97
N ASP A 78 10.01 2.33 -6.51
CA ASP A 78 11.26 1.62 -6.75
C ASP A 78 12.38 2.04 -5.76
N ARG A 79 13.54 1.37 -5.84
CA ARG A 79 14.71 1.69 -5.00
C ARG A 79 15.34 3.06 -5.30
N GLY A 80 15.18 3.59 -6.51
CA GLY A 80 15.62 4.94 -6.84
C GLY A 80 14.84 6.00 -6.07
N VAL A 81 13.51 5.84 -5.99
CA VAL A 81 12.63 6.68 -5.15
C VAL A 81 12.97 6.50 -3.66
N MET A 82 13.23 5.27 -3.20
CA MET A 82 13.69 5.01 -1.83
C MET A 82 14.99 5.77 -1.52
N MET A 83 15.96 5.74 -2.41
CA MET A 83 17.24 6.43 -2.23
C MET A 83 17.11 7.96 -2.24
N SER A 84 16.14 8.53 -2.95
CA SER A 84 15.84 9.97 -2.88
C SER A 84 15.25 10.42 -1.55
N GLY A 85 14.72 9.48 -0.75
CA GLY A 85 14.24 9.70 0.59
C GLY A 85 12.76 10.07 0.65
N VAL A 86 11.88 9.08 0.88
CA VAL A 86 10.46 9.31 1.15
C VAL A 86 10.25 9.29 2.66
N PRO A 87 9.78 10.38 3.30
CA PRO A 87 9.63 10.44 4.74
C PRO A 87 8.55 9.48 5.24
N VAL A 88 8.90 8.71 6.29
CA VAL A 88 7.96 7.99 7.13
C VAL A 88 7.58 8.91 8.30
N VAL A 89 6.28 9.05 8.55
CA VAL A 89 5.77 9.98 9.56
C VAL A 89 4.87 9.30 10.58
N ALA A 90 4.77 9.86 11.76
CA ALA A 90 3.85 9.40 12.80
C ALA A 90 2.40 9.54 12.32
N SER A 91 1.66 8.44 12.24
CA SER A 91 0.24 8.42 11.84
C SER A 91 -0.68 9.04 12.88
N ALA A 92 -0.27 9.05 14.16
CA ALA A 92 -0.97 9.71 15.25
C ALA A 92 0.03 10.32 16.24
N SER A 93 -0.42 11.29 17.04
CA SER A 93 0.39 11.88 18.12
C SER A 93 0.62 10.87 19.25
N GLY A 94 1.81 10.86 19.84
CA GLY A 94 2.17 9.93 20.91
C GLY A 94 3.59 10.13 21.44
N VAL A 95 4.09 9.09 22.09
CA VAL A 95 5.45 9.06 22.65
C VAL A 95 6.21 7.90 22.01
N ILE A 96 7.43 8.15 21.55
CA ILE A 96 8.32 7.13 21.00
C ILE A 96 8.65 6.11 22.09
N LYS A 97 8.24 4.85 21.89
CA LYS A 97 8.53 3.75 22.79
C LYS A 97 9.88 3.13 22.52
N ASN A 98 10.11 2.75 21.26
CA ASN A 98 11.33 2.06 20.82
C ASN A 98 11.76 2.53 19.44
N VAL A 99 13.07 2.49 19.20
CA VAL A 99 13.70 2.71 17.90
C VAL A 99 14.74 1.62 17.68
N ARG A 100 14.72 1.00 16.50
CA ARG A 100 15.80 0.12 16.01
C ARG A 100 16.28 0.67 14.67
N ASP A 101 17.58 0.82 14.52
CA ASP A 101 18.22 1.27 13.29
C ASP A 101 19.56 0.56 13.08
N GLY A 102 20.14 0.67 11.87
CA GLY A 102 21.46 0.13 11.53
C GLY A 102 21.43 -1.14 10.69
N MET A 103 20.27 -1.78 10.45
CA MET A 103 20.14 -2.93 9.53
C MET A 103 20.19 -2.46 8.07
N ASP A 104 20.90 -3.21 7.20
CA ASP A 104 21.02 -2.89 5.79
C ASP A 104 19.69 -3.04 5.03
N ASP A 105 19.52 -2.24 3.96
CA ASP A 105 18.36 -2.22 3.07
C ASP A 105 18.45 -3.29 1.97
N THR A 106 18.95 -4.43 2.29
CA THR A 106 19.06 -5.57 1.36
C THR A 106 17.81 -6.46 1.38
N GLY A 107 17.06 -6.42 2.49
CA GLY A 107 15.84 -7.19 2.66
C GLY A 107 16.00 -8.65 2.27
N LEU A 108 15.04 -9.16 1.50
CA LEU A 108 15.05 -10.54 0.95
C LEU A 108 15.73 -10.65 -0.42
N LEU A 109 16.43 -9.61 -0.89
CA LEU A 109 17.20 -9.67 -2.14
C LEU A 109 18.39 -10.63 -2.05
N ILE A 110 18.88 -10.91 -0.83
CA ILE A 110 19.95 -11.87 -0.60
C ILE A 110 19.34 -13.27 -0.45
N PRO A 111 19.73 -14.24 -1.29
CA PRO A 111 19.27 -15.61 -1.14
C PRO A 111 19.58 -16.18 0.26
N GLY A 112 18.58 -16.80 0.88
CA GLY A 112 18.71 -17.39 2.23
C GLY A 112 18.63 -16.38 3.40
N ALA A 113 18.41 -15.10 3.14
CA ALA A 113 18.32 -14.07 4.20
C ALA A 113 17.24 -14.36 5.27
N LYS A 114 16.14 -15.03 4.92
CA LYS A 114 15.04 -15.34 5.86
C LYS A 114 15.48 -15.95 7.18
N SER A 115 16.40 -16.93 7.12
CA SER A 115 16.85 -17.64 8.33
C SER A 115 17.61 -16.74 9.33
N GLY A 116 18.33 -15.73 8.83
CA GLY A 116 19.07 -14.76 9.66
C GLY A 116 18.22 -13.61 10.21
N LEU A 117 16.96 -13.50 9.74
CA LEU A 117 16.04 -12.41 10.10
C LEU A 117 14.97 -12.81 11.12
N LYS A 118 14.95 -14.08 11.58
CA LYS A 118 13.98 -14.54 12.57
C LYS A 118 14.01 -13.68 13.84
N GLY A 119 12.86 -13.10 14.22
CA GLY A 119 12.73 -12.12 15.31
C GLY A 119 13.27 -10.73 14.99
N LYS A 120 13.63 -10.49 13.72
CA LYS A 120 14.09 -9.20 13.20
C LYS A 120 13.37 -8.83 11.90
N GLU A 121 12.21 -9.40 11.66
CA GLU A 121 11.42 -9.27 10.43
C GLU A 121 11.12 -7.81 10.10
N CYS A 122 10.77 -7.01 11.11
CA CYS A 122 10.53 -5.57 10.98
C CYS A 122 11.76 -4.75 10.48
N GLY A 123 12.98 -5.30 10.58
CA GLY A 123 14.18 -4.53 10.21
C GLY A 123 14.40 -3.31 11.11
N ASN A 124 14.74 -2.17 10.53
CA ASN A 124 14.75 -0.89 11.22
C ASN A 124 13.31 -0.42 11.41
N GLY A 125 13.01 0.15 12.58
CA GLY A 125 11.64 0.55 12.87
C GLY A 125 11.49 1.44 14.08
N VAL A 126 10.33 2.05 14.18
CA VAL A 126 9.91 2.92 15.29
C VAL A 126 8.59 2.40 15.85
N VAL A 127 8.46 2.37 17.17
CA VAL A 127 7.20 2.10 17.86
C VAL A 127 6.77 3.34 18.61
N VAL A 128 5.51 3.73 18.44
CA VAL A 128 4.88 4.89 19.09
C VAL A 128 3.74 4.40 19.98
N ASP A 129 3.80 4.76 21.26
CA ASP A 129 2.66 4.58 22.18
C ASP A 129 1.77 5.83 22.14
N HIS A 130 0.47 5.60 22.02
CA HIS A 130 -0.57 6.64 22.00
C HIS A 130 -1.45 6.54 23.26
N ALA A 131 -2.40 7.48 23.40
CA ALA A 131 -3.39 7.43 24.46
C ALA A 131 -4.24 6.16 24.41
N ASP A 132 -4.86 5.82 25.54
CA ASP A 132 -5.87 4.75 25.67
C ASP A 132 -5.39 3.36 25.21
N GLY A 133 -4.09 3.05 25.34
CA GLY A 133 -3.54 1.74 25.01
C GLY A 133 -3.30 1.48 23.53
N TRP A 134 -3.43 2.50 22.66
CA TRP A 134 -3.09 2.39 21.25
C TRP A 134 -1.59 2.43 21.02
N GLN A 135 -1.14 1.73 19.99
CA GLN A 135 0.27 1.68 19.57
C GLN A 135 0.35 1.54 18.06
N THR A 136 1.32 2.23 17.44
CA THR A 136 1.69 2.04 16.04
C THR A 136 3.14 1.62 15.93
N GLN A 137 3.44 0.75 14.96
CA GLN A 137 4.79 0.30 14.63
C GLN A 137 5.05 0.50 13.15
N TYR A 138 6.18 1.14 12.84
CA TYR A 138 6.63 1.45 11.49
C TYR A 138 7.88 0.63 11.20
N CYS A 139 7.81 -0.28 10.23
CA CYS A 139 8.90 -1.21 9.92
C CYS A 139 9.54 -0.91 8.57
N HIS A 140 10.67 -1.59 8.30
CA HIS A 140 11.44 -1.55 7.07
C HIS A 140 12.04 -0.18 6.76
N LEU A 141 12.29 0.65 7.78
CA LEU A 141 12.92 1.95 7.61
C LEU A 141 14.32 1.81 7.00
N ARG A 142 14.75 2.83 6.26
CA ARG A 142 16.07 2.90 5.67
C ARG A 142 17.15 2.97 6.74
N ARG A 143 18.24 2.27 6.54
CA ARG A 143 19.41 2.29 7.44
C ARG A 143 19.88 3.72 7.70
N GLY A 144 20.05 4.07 8.96
CA GLY A 144 20.54 5.37 9.41
C GLY A 144 19.55 6.51 9.22
N SER A 145 18.26 6.22 8.98
CA SER A 145 17.26 7.26 8.71
C SER A 145 16.41 7.64 9.93
N ALA A 146 16.43 6.86 11.00
CA ALA A 146 15.64 7.19 12.19
C ALA A 146 16.13 8.50 12.83
N VAL A 147 15.22 9.47 13.00
CA VAL A 147 15.54 10.81 13.50
C VAL A 147 14.95 11.10 14.87
N VAL A 148 14.25 10.13 15.46
CA VAL A 148 13.60 10.22 16.78
C VAL A 148 14.23 9.27 17.77
N ARG A 149 13.99 9.50 19.09
CA ARG A 149 14.53 8.70 20.19
C ARG A 149 13.44 8.28 21.16
N PRO A 150 13.61 7.14 21.87
CA PRO A 150 12.69 6.74 22.93
C PRO A 150 12.47 7.85 23.96
N GLY A 151 11.19 8.06 24.34
CA GLY A 151 10.76 9.13 25.27
C GLY A 151 10.39 10.46 24.58
N GLU A 152 10.71 10.67 23.31
CA GLU A 152 10.31 11.88 22.58
C GLU A 152 8.80 11.87 22.30
N THR A 153 8.14 13.01 22.50
CA THR A 153 6.75 13.25 22.10
C THR A 153 6.70 13.68 20.65
N VAL A 154 5.82 13.05 19.86
CA VAL A 154 5.61 13.36 18.44
C VAL A 154 4.15 13.73 18.18
N ALA A 155 3.95 14.66 17.27
CA ALA A 155 2.64 14.97 16.71
C ALA A 155 2.38 14.12 15.44
N THR A 156 1.12 13.96 15.05
CA THR A 156 0.78 13.41 13.73
C THR A 156 1.54 14.16 12.62
N GLY A 157 2.17 13.42 11.71
CA GLY A 157 2.98 13.99 10.63
C GLY A 157 4.43 14.28 10.98
N THR A 158 4.86 14.11 12.26
CA THR A 158 6.29 14.22 12.63
C THR A 158 7.10 13.16 11.90
N ILE A 159 8.21 13.54 11.27
CA ILE A 159 9.11 12.61 10.56
C ILE A 159 9.77 11.67 11.58
N LEU A 160 9.64 10.37 11.33
CA LEU A 160 10.27 9.30 12.12
C LEU A 160 11.54 8.79 11.47
N GLY A 161 11.58 8.75 10.14
CA GLY A 161 12.68 8.25 9.32
C GLY A 161 12.33 8.32 7.85
N ALA A 162 12.87 7.41 7.04
CA ALA A 162 12.58 7.29 5.62
C ALA A 162 12.28 5.83 5.24
N VAL A 163 11.50 5.64 4.17
CA VAL A 163 11.21 4.32 3.60
C VAL A 163 12.50 3.61 3.23
N GLY A 164 12.60 2.34 3.58
CA GLY A 164 13.72 1.46 3.27
C GLY A 164 13.27 0.08 2.80
N MET A 165 14.15 -0.90 2.99
CA MET A 165 13.94 -2.33 2.69
C MET A 165 14.61 -3.23 3.73
N SER A 166 14.86 -2.75 4.94
CA SER A 166 15.48 -3.56 6.00
C SER A 166 14.53 -4.66 6.49
N GLY A 167 15.04 -5.77 6.96
CA GLY A 167 14.24 -6.88 7.46
C GLY A 167 13.60 -7.75 6.35
N TRP A 168 12.37 -8.22 6.53
CA TRP A 168 11.64 -9.04 5.54
C TRP A 168 10.93 -8.17 4.50
N ALA A 169 11.67 -7.50 3.65
CA ALA A 169 11.15 -6.67 2.59
C ALA A 169 11.68 -7.12 1.22
N GLU A 170 10.79 -7.31 0.25
CA GLU A 170 11.11 -7.64 -1.15
C GLU A 170 11.13 -6.41 -2.06
N PHE A 171 10.58 -5.31 -1.59
CA PHE A 171 10.48 -4.01 -2.29
C PHE A 171 10.42 -2.87 -1.29
N PRO A 172 10.69 -1.62 -1.70
CA PRO A 172 10.63 -0.48 -0.79
C PRO A 172 9.20 -0.20 -0.32
N HIS A 173 8.98 -0.27 0.98
CA HIS A 173 7.70 0.05 1.61
C HIS A 173 7.88 0.39 3.10
N VAL A 174 6.85 0.97 3.71
CA VAL A 174 6.67 0.95 5.15
C VAL A 174 5.55 -0.03 5.48
N HIS A 175 5.80 -0.91 6.43
CA HIS A 175 4.79 -1.76 7.05
C HIS A 175 4.30 -1.05 8.31
N LEU A 176 2.99 -0.77 8.38
CA LEU A 176 2.33 -0.15 9.52
C LEU A 176 1.50 -1.20 10.27
N ALA A 177 1.92 -1.57 11.47
CA ALA A 177 1.09 -2.35 12.39
C ALA A 177 0.42 -1.44 13.41
N VAL A 178 -0.84 -1.71 13.72
CA VAL A 178 -1.66 -0.97 14.71
C VAL A 178 -2.11 -1.93 15.79
N ARG A 179 -1.97 -1.56 17.06
CA ARG A 179 -2.37 -2.38 18.20
C ARG A 179 -3.21 -1.59 19.18
N HIS A 180 -4.15 -2.25 19.81
CA HIS A 180 -4.91 -1.71 20.94
C HIS A 180 -4.84 -2.69 22.11
N ASN A 181 -4.28 -2.25 23.25
CA ASN A 181 -4.02 -3.10 24.44
C ASN A 181 -3.25 -4.41 24.09
N GLY A 182 -2.33 -4.32 23.12
CA GLY A 182 -1.50 -5.43 22.67
C GLY A 182 -2.12 -6.34 21.61
N ALA A 183 -3.41 -6.21 21.29
CA ALA A 183 -4.07 -6.93 20.19
C ALA A 183 -3.95 -6.16 18.88
N GLU A 184 -3.64 -6.84 17.80
CA GLU A 184 -3.55 -6.25 16.47
C GLU A 184 -4.92 -5.82 15.95
N GLN A 185 -4.95 -4.66 15.27
CA GLN A 185 -6.18 -4.04 14.78
C GLN A 185 -6.04 -3.73 13.31
N ASP A 186 -7.06 -4.08 12.53
CA ASP A 186 -7.15 -3.66 11.14
C ASP A 186 -7.59 -2.19 11.08
N PRO A 187 -6.76 -1.27 10.54
CA PRO A 187 -7.10 0.15 10.52
C PRO A 187 -8.22 0.49 9.53
N PHE A 188 -8.62 -0.42 8.64
CA PHE A 188 -9.73 -0.21 7.71
C PHE A 188 -11.09 -0.56 8.32
N THR A 189 -11.11 -1.43 9.30
CA THR A 189 -12.33 -1.83 10.01
C THR A 189 -12.37 -1.37 11.47
N GLY A 190 -11.21 -1.08 12.07
CA GLY A 190 -11.06 -0.81 13.51
C GLY A 190 -11.34 -2.04 14.39
N LEU A 191 -11.40 -3.23 13.80
CA LEU A 191 -11.62 -4.49 14.51
C LEU A 191 -10.29 -5.22 14.75
N ALA A 192 -10.27 -6.07 15.76
CA ALA A 192 -9.16 -6.99 15.98
C ALA A 192 -9.01 -7.97 14.79
N THR A 193 -7.78 -8.38 14.50
CA THR A 193 -7.47 -9.24 13.33
C THR A 193 -8.10 -10.63 13.40
N GLU A 194 -8.57 -11.07 14.58
CA GLU A 194 -9.34 -12.30 14.74
C GLU A 194 -10.80 -12.18 14.25
N ALA A 195 -11.26 -10.96 13.89
CA ALA A 195 -12.57 -10.77 13.29
C ALA A 195 -12.60 -11.37 11.89
N GLU A 196 -13.70 -12.04 11.52
CA GLU A 196 -13.87 -12.58 10.17
C GLU A 196 -13.92 -11.46 9.13
N CYS A 197 -13.44 -11.74 7.93
CA CYS A 197 -13.49 -10.78 6.82
C CYS A 197 -14.94 -10.36 6.48
N GLY A 198 -15.12 -9.20 5.88
CA GLY A 198 -16.44 -8.65 5.53
C GLY A 198 -17.21 -8.05 6.71
N GLN A 199 -16.68 -8.10 7.93
CA GLN A 199 -17.25 -7.36 9.05
C GLN A 199 -16.96 -5.87 8.92
N THR A 200 -17.94 -5.06 9.32
CA THR A 200 -17.82 -3.60 9.30
C THR A 200 -17.67 -3.06 10.71
N GLY A 201 -16.67 -2.21 10.90
CA GLY A 201 -16.45 -1.44 12.12
C GLY A 201 -16.20 0.03 11.78
N ALA A 202 -15.67 0.80 12.70
CA ALA A 202 -15.27 2.18 12.48
C ALA A 202 -13.79 2.21 12.04
N ALA A 203 -13.52 2.53 10.78
CA ALA A 203 -12.15 2.70 10.30
C ALA A 203 -11.37 3.67 11.18
N LEU A 204 -10.10 3.35 11.42
CA LEU A 204 -9.23 4.20 12.25
C LEU A 204 -8.60 5.36 11.47
N TRP A 205 -8.76 5.39 10.16
CA TRP A 205 -8.23 6.45 9.31
C TRP A 205 -9.01 7.76 9.50
N ARG A 206 -8.31 8.89 9.45
CA ARG A 206 -8.98 10.20 9.40
C ARG A 206 -9.91 10.28 8.20
N ASN A 207 -11.09 10.85 8.40
CA ASN A 207 -12.14 10.92 7.37
C ASN A 207 -11.72 11.69 6.11
N ASP A 208 -10.78 12.64 6.22
CA ASP A 208 -10.28 13.43 5.10
C ASP A 208 -9.37 12.64 4.14
N LEU A 209 -8.90 11.45 4.53
CA LEU A 209 -8.05 10.62 3.69
C LEU A 209 -8.83 9.82 2.63
N ASN A 210 -10.12 9.57 2.85
CA ASN A 210 -11.01 8.84 1.94
C ASN A 210 -10.38 7.53 1.40
N LEU A 211 -9.81 6.71 2.30
CA LEU A 211 -9.14 5.47 1.96
C LEU A 211 -10.15 4.37 1.68
N GLY A 212 -10.40 4.11 0.39
CA GLY A 212 -11.21 2.98 -0.07
C GLY A 212 -10.39 1.68 -0.17
N TYR A 213 -11.10 0.57 -0.40
CA TYR A 213 -10.46 -0.68 -0.74
C TYR A 213 -9.95 -0.65 -2.19
N GLU A 214 -8.68 -0.97 -2.38
CA GLU A 214 -8.05 -1.09 -3.69
C GLU A 214 -7.68 -2.56 -3.97
N PRO A 215 -8.49 -3.29 -4.74
CA PRO A 215 -8.26 -4.70 -4.99
C PRO A 215 -7.06 -4.98 -5.90
N ALA A 216 -6.58 -3.98 -6.66
CA ALA A 216 -5.37 -4.03 -7.49
C ALA A 216 -4.79 -2.62 -7.64
N ALA A 217 -3.51 -2.50 -8.01
CA ALA A 217 -2.90 -1.22 -8.34
C ALA A 217 -1.95 -1.32 -9.54
N LEU A 218 -2.19 -0.47 -10.55
CA LEU A 218 -1.28 -0.25 -11.69
C LEU A 218 -0.22 0.77 -11.25
N TYR A 219 0.85 0.33 -10.57
CA TYR A 219 1.70 1.28 -9.85
C TYR A 219 2.95 1.72 -10.62
N HIS A 220 3.48 0.90 -11.52
CA HIS A 220 4.68 1.22 -12.26
C HIS A 220 4.55 0.83 -13.73
N ALA A 221 4.75 1.77 -14.65
CA ALA A 221 4.64 1.53 -16.07
C ALA A 221 5.57 2.46 -16.86
N GLY A 222 5.96 2.04 -18.07
CA GLY A 222 6.83 2.83 -18.93
C GLY A 222 7.10 2.19 -20.27
N PHE A 223 8.07 2.78 -20.99
CA PHE A 223 8.51 2.31 -22.29
C PHE A 223 9.97 1.88 -22.27
N THR A 224 10.31 0.86 -23.10
CA THR A 224 11.67 0.37 -23.34
C THR A 224 11.89 0.07 -24.83
N ASP A 225 13.15 -0.10 -25.23
CA ASP A 225 13.55 -0.40 -26.62
C ASP A 225 13.62 -1.91 -26.91
N GLY A 226 13.26 -2.75 -25.92
CA GLY A 226 13.24 -4.21 -25.95
C GLY A 226 12.48 -4.76 -24.73
N PRO A 227 12.55 -6.07 -24.48
CA PRO A 227 11.98 -6.65 -23.26
C PRO A 227 12.49 -5.91 -22.02
N PRO A 228 11.59 -5.52 -21.09
CA PRO A 228 11.99 -4.71 -19.94
C PRO A 228 12.89 -5.51 -18.98
N ASP A 229 14.03 -4.92 -18.60
CA ASP A 229 14.84 -5.43 -17.49
C ASP A 229 14.23 -4.98 -16.15
N MET A 230 13.39 -5.85 -15.59
CA MET A 230 12.65 -5.54 -14.36
C MET A 230 13.56 -5.39 -13.14
N GLU A 231 14.72 -6.03 -13.10
CA GLU A 231 15.71 -5.87 -12.03
C GLU A 231 16.23 -4.43 -11.99
N ARG A 232 16.62 -3.91 -13.15
CA ARG A 232 17.06 -2.52 -13.31
C ARG A 232 15.93 -1.53 -13.01
N ILE A 233 14.72 -1.79 -13.53
CA ILE A 233 13.54 -0.93 -13.30
C ILE A 233 13.24 -0.82 -11.80
N ARG A 234 13.20 -1.95 -11.09
CA ARG A 234 13.00 -1.99 -9.65
C ARG A 234 14.16 -1.38 -8.84
N ALA A 235 15.34 -1.31 -9.45
CA ALA A 235 16.47 -0.55 -8.91
C ALA A 235 16.35 0.97 -9.10
N GLY A 236 15.34 1.44 -9.82
CA GLY A 236 15.18 2.86 -10.20
C GLY A 236 16.05 3.26 -11.40
N LEU A 237 16.51 2.29 -12.18
CA LEU A 237 17.33 2.50 -13.37
C LEU A 237 16.51 2.27 -14.64
N PRO A 238 16.92 2.83 -15.79
CA PRO A 238 16.28 2.52 -17.06
C PRO A 238 16.29 1.03 -17.35
N GLY A 239 15.13 0.46 -17.74
CA GLY A 239 14.97 -0.95 -18.09
C GLY A 239 15.45 -1.34 -19.49
N GLY A 240 16.00 -0.40 -20.25
CA GLY A 240 16.54 -0.54 -21.60
C GLY A 240 17.40 0.66 -21.97
N ASN A 241 17.76 0.78 -23.24
CA ASN A 241 18.49 1.95 -23.75
C ASN A 241 17.55 3.18 -23.88
N PRO A 242 18.09 4.40 -23.96
CA PRO A 242 17.31 5.59 -24.26
C PRO A 242 16.55 5.45 -25.58
N LEU A 243 15.23 5.66 -25.52
CA LEU A 243 14.36 5.54 -26.69
C LEU A 243 14.55 6.71 -27.66
N ASN A 244 14.67 6.36 -28.94
CA ASN A 244 14.77 7.30 -30.05
C ASN A 244 14.17 6.69 -31.32
N ARG A 245 14.17 7.43 -32.43
CA ARG A 245 13.60 6.96 -33.70
C ARG A 245 14.29 5.74 -34.31
N GLN A 246 15.50 5.40 -33.87
CA GLN A 246 16.27 4.24 -34.35
C GLN A 246 16.15 3.05 -33.41
N SER A 247 15.46 3.16 -32.28
CA SER A 247 15.26 2.06 -31.35
C SER A 247 14.72 0.81 -32.04
N PRO A 248 15.27 -0.39 -31.75
CA PRO A 248 14.91 -1.63 -32.45
C PRO A 248 13.46 -2.07 -32.23
N ALA A 249 12.91 -1.67 -31.10
CA ALA A 249 11.50 -1.91 -30.75
C ALA A 249 10.94 -0.75 -29.92
N LEU A 250 9.63 -0.69 -29.82
CA LEU A 250 8.90 0.12 -28.85
C LEU A 250 8.05 -0.82 -28.01
N VAL A 251 8.37 -0.91 -26.73
CA VAL A 251 7.75 -1.84 -25.76
C VAL A 251 7.11 -1.04 -24.65
N LEU A 252 5.83 -1.26 -24.41
CA LEU A 252 5.06 -0.74 -23.27
C LEU A 252 5.00 -1.84 -22.22
N TRP A 253 5.33 -1.51 -20.98
CA TRP A 253 5.28 -2.43 -19.85
C TRP A 253 4.54 -1.83 -18.66
N VAL A 254 4.00 -2.71 -17.81
CA VAL A 254 3.37 -2.35 -16.54
C VAL A 254 3.71 -3.37 -15.46
N GLU A 255 3.88 -2.92 -14.23
CA GLU A 255 3.92 -3.73 -13.04
C GLU A 255 2.66 -3.46 -12.21
N ILE A 256 2.01 -4.53 -11.76
CA ILE A 256 0.68 -4.52 -11.14
C ILE A 256 0.77 -5.22 -9.79
N LEU A 257 0.18 -4.63 -8.76
CA LEU A 257 -0.02 -5.26 -7.45
C LEU A 257 -1.41 -5.91 -7.40
N GLY A 258 -1.51 -7.11 -6.81
CA GLY A 258 -2.77 -7.78 -6.49
C GLY A 258 -3.57 -8.27 -7.70
N VAL A 259 -2.91 -8.88 -8.71
CA VAL A 259 -3.64 -9.50 -9.82
C VAL A 259 -4.31 -10.81 -9.39
N LEU A 260 -5.51 -11.05 -9.88
CA LEU A 260 -6.23 -12.32 -9.71
C LEU A 260 -6.29 -13.11 -11.03
N GLN A 261 -6.37 -14.43 -10.92
CA GLN A 261 -6.67 -15.27 -12.07
C GLN A 261 -8.01 -14.85 -12.68
N GLY A 262 -8.02 -14.64 -14.01
CA GLY A 262 -9.17 -14.17 -14.75
C GLY A 262 -9.21 -12.66 -15.01
N ASP A 263 -8.37 -11.86 -14.32
CA ASP A 263 -8.25 -10.44 -14.65
C ASP A 263 -7.87 -10.26 -16.13
N SER A 264 -8.49 -9.30 -16.82
CA SER A 264 -8.11 -8.89 -18.17
C SER A 264 -7.25 -7.63 -18.13
N VAL A 265 -6.09 -7.67 -18.78
CA VAL A 265 -5.17 -6.53 -18.89
C VAL A 265 -4.98 -6.17 -20.35
N THR A 266 -5.46 -4.99 -20.74
CA THR A 266 -5.29 -4.43 -22.08
C THR A 266 -4.19 -3.39 -22.09
N LEU A 267 -3.18 -3.59 -22.95
CA LEU A 267 -2.14 -2.60 -23.23
C LEU A 267 -2.29 -2.09 -24.67
N SER A 268 -2.19 -0.78 -24.86
CA SER A 268 -2.25 -0.12 -26.16
C SER A 268 -1.11 0.88 -26.32
N ILE A 269 -0.43 0.83 -27.47
CA ILE A 269 0.53 1.84 -27.90
C ILE A 269 -0.14 2.63 -29.03
N ILE A 270 -0.23 3.93 -28.87
CA ILE A 270 -0.86 4.87 -29.80
C ILE A 270 0.24 5.75 -30.40
N SER A 271 0.24 5.85 -31.73
CA SER A 271 1.20 6.65 -32.49
C SER A 271 0.95 8.16 -32.34
N PRO A 272 1.92 9.03 -32.74
CA PRO A 272 1.76 10.47 -32.63
C PRO A 272 0.59 11.07 -33.43
N ASP A 273 0.11 10.39 -34.44
CA ASP A 273 -1.08 10.76 -35.23
C ASP A 273 -2.41 10.32 -34.60
N GLY A 274 -2.36 9.69 -33.42
CA GLY A 274 -3.54 9.16 -32.71
C GLY A 274 -3.98 7.77 -33.16
N SER A 275 -3.33 7.16 -34.15
CA SER A 275 -3.65 5.81 -34.63
C SER A 275 -3.09 4.72 -33.67
N PRO A 276 -3.79 3.60 -33.48
CA PRO A 276 -3.28 2.49 -32.67
C PRO A 276 -2.13 1.79 -33.40
N LEU A 277 -0.94 1.80 -32.79
CA LEU A 277 0.23 1.08 -33.28
C LEU A 277 0.18 -0.41 -32.94
N LEU A 278 -0.26 -0.72 -31.74
CA LEU A 278 -0.40 -2.08 -31.20
C LEU A 278 -1.39 -2.07 -30.04
N THR A 279 -2.32 -3.00 -30.02
CA THR A 279 -3.19 -3.27 -28.86
C THR A 279 -3.21 -4.76 -28.61
N GLN A 280 -3.06 -5.16 -27.36
CA GLN A 280 -3.13 -6.56 -26.95
C GLN A 280 -3.82 -6.66 -25.58
N GLU A 281 -4.76 -7.59 -25.51
CA GLU A 281 -5.39 -8.02 -24.26
C GLU A 281 -4.77 -9.34 -23.80
N GLN A 282 -4.56 -9.46 -22.50
CA GLN A 282 -4.03 -10.66 -21.84
C GLN A 282 -4.86 -11.00 -20.63
N THR A 283 -5.33 -12.25 -20.54
CA THR A 283 -5.97 -12.77 -19.33
C THR A 283 -4.90 -13.26 -18.36
N VAL A 284 -5.02 -12.87 -17.09
CA VAL A 284 -4.13 -13.32 -16.02
C VAL A 284 -4.41 -14.80 -15.72
N ASP A 285 -3.38 -15.63 -15.83
CA ASP A 285 -3.45 -17.09 -15.69
C ASP A 285 -3.42 -17.59 -14.25
N LYS A 286 -2.92 -16.77 -13.30
CA LYS A 286 -2.85 -17.10 -11.87
C LYS A 286 -2.84 -15.85 -10.99
N THR A 287 -3.39 -15.98 -9.80
CA THR A 287 -3.32 -14.95 -8.74
C THR A 287 -1.89 -14.74 -8.27
N GLN A 288 -1.45 -13.47 -8.20
CA GLN A 288 -0.11 -13.08 -7.75
C GLN A 288 -0.15 -11.73 -7.02
N ALA A 289 0.62 -11.61 -5.95
CA ALA A 289 0.78 -10.33 -5.24
C ALA A 289 1.37 -9.24 -6.15
N ARG A 290 2.28 -9.62 -7.07
CA ARG A 290 2.91 -8.71 -8.03
C ARG A 290 3.16 -9.39 -9.36
N ARG A 291 2.78 -8.75 -10.46
CA ARG A 291 2.99 -9.24 -11.83
C ARG A 291 3.41 -8.11 -12.74
N TYR A 292 4.34 -8.38 -13.66
CA TYR A 292 4.61 -7.49 -14.78
C TYR A 292 4.11 -8.09 -16.10
N ILE A 293 3.66 -7.21 -16.99
CA ILE A 293 3.14 -7.54 -18.32
C ILE A 293 3.74 -6.52 -19.30
N PHE A 294 4.02 -6.94 -20.51
CA PHE A 294 4.46 -6.03 -21.58
C PHE A 294 3.99 -6.47 -22.94
N ILE A 295 3.86 -5.51 -23.85
CA ILE A 295 3.65 -5.69 -25.29
C ILE A 295 4.70 -4.89 -26.04
N GLY A 296 5.00 -5.26 -27.27
CA GLY A 296 5.98 -4.51 -28.06
C GLY A 296 5.91 -4.78 -29.54
N LYS A 297 6.31 -3.77 -30.31
CA LYS A 297 6.43 -3.84 -31.75
C LYS A 297 7.88 -3.63 -32.18
N ARG A 298 8.43 -4.56 -32.95
CA ARG A 298 9.74 -4.39 -33.58
C ARG A 298 9.64 -3.34 -34.68
N ARG A 299 10.69 -2.51 -34.84
CA ARG A 299 10.78 -1.57 -35.94
C ARG A 299 10.98 -2.31 -37.26
N THR A 300 10.10 -2.12 -38.21
CA THR A 300 10.17 -2.68 -39.58
C THR A 300 10.41 -1.61 -40.64
N MET A 301 10.38 -0.34 -40.25
CA MET A 301 10.64 0.82 -41.09
C MET A 301 12.02 1.42 -40.82
N ALA A 302 12.49 2.33 -41.68
CA ALA A 302 13.81 2.96 -41.51
C ALA A 302 13.94 3.69 -40.16
N SER A 303 12.88 4.34 -39.70
CA SER A 303 12.81 4.97 -38.39
C SER A 303 11.36 5.01 -37.88
N TRP A 304 11.18 5.11 -36.56
CA TRP A 304 9.89 5.45 -35.96
C TRP A 304 9.46 6.87 -36.38
N THR A 305 8.17 7.10 -36.50
CA THR A 305 7.62 8.45 -36.69
C THR A 305 8.03 9.33 -35.53
N ALA A 306 8.52 10.55 -35.80
CA ALA A 306 8.84 11.50 -34.74
C ALA A 306 7.57 11.96 -34.03
N GLY A 307 7.66 12.18 -32.71
CA GLY A 307 6.55 12.67 -31.92
C GLY A 307 6.33 11.88 -30.64
N GLN A 308 5.23 12.20 -29.96
CA GLN A 308 4.85 11.58 -28.69
C GLN A 308 3.98 10.36 -28.94
N TYR A 309 4.41 9.22 -28.40
CA TYR A 309 3.64 7.99 -28.30
C TYR A 309 2.95 7.91 -26.95
N LEU A 310 1.70 7.44 -26.94
CA LEU A 310 0.91 7.22 -25.73
C LEU A 310 0.77 5.72 -25.48
N GLY A 311 1.16 5.28 -24.30
CA GLY A 311 0.86 3.96 -23.75
C GLY A 311 -0.35 4.05 -22.84
N ARG A 312 -1.39 3.29 -23.13
CA ARG A 312 -2.56 3.14 -22.27
C ARG A 312 -2.65 1.70 -21.79
N ILE A 313 -2.84 1.56 -20.49
CA ILE A 313 -2.96 0.26 -19.83
C ILE A 313 -4.24 0.28 -19.02
N GLU A 314 -5.06 -0.76 -19.18
CA GLU A 314 -6.31 -0.96 -18.47
C GLU A 314 -6.32 -2.35 -17.86
N LEU A 315 -6.73 -2.47 -16.59
CA LEU A 315 -7.04 -3.73 -15.94
C LEU A 315 -8.53 -3.76 -15.63
N VAL A 316 -9.18 -4.83 -16.01
CA VAL A 316 -10.60 -5.11 -15.72
C VAL A 316 -10.66 -6.42 -14.93
N ARG A 317 -11.32 -6.36 -13.79
CA ARG A 317 -11.70 -7.52 -12.99
C ARG A 317 -13.21 -7.66 -13.08
N ASP A 318 -13.66 -8.73 -13.73
CA ASP A 318 -15.07 -9.07 -13.74
C ASP A 318 -15.44 -9.68 -12.39
N GLY A 319 -16.46 -9.13 -11.75
CA GLY A 319 -16.95 -9.60 -10.47
C GLY A 319 -18.42 -9.25 -10.31
N LYS A 320 -19.06 -9.74 -9.25
CA LYS A 320 -20.42 -9.32 -8.87
C LYS A 320 -20.33 -8.33 -7.72
N GLY A 321 -21.00 -7.18 -7.89
CA GLY A 321 -21.00 -6.12 -6.85
C GLY A 321 -19.62 -5.55 -6.62
N ASP A 322 -19.20 -5.44 -5.35
CA ASP A 322 -17.96 -4.77 -4.92
C ASP A 322 -16.65 -5.51 -5.33
N THR A 323 -16.76 -6.71 -5.94
CA THR A 323 -15.59 -7.42 -6.46
C THR A 323 -15.22 -7.02 -7.88
N ALA A 324 -16.11 -6.33 -8.63
CA ALA A 324 -15.81 -5.76 -9.93
C ALA A 324 -14.87 -4.55 -9.76
N TRP A 325 -13.83 -4.49 -10.56
CA TRP A 325 -12.88 -3.37 -10.50
C TRP A 325 -12.30 -3.02 -11.85
N ARG A 326 -12.07 -1.74 -12.08
CA ARG A 326 -11.41 -1.24 -13.28
C ARG A 326 -10.42 -0.15 -12.89
N GLY A 327 -9.18 -0.30 -13.38
CA GLY A 327 -8.14 0.69 -13.23
C GLY A 327 -7.44 0.96 -14.54
N ASN A 328 -6.91 2.17 -14.72
CA ASN A 328 -6.12 2.52 -15.90
C ASN A 328 -4.93 3.40 -15.53
N ILE A 329 -3.89 3.36 -16.39
CA ILE A 329 -2.72 4.22 -16.28
C ILE A 329 -2.23 4.58 -17.69
N GLU A 330 -1.78 5.81 -17.87
CA GLU A 330 -1.19 6.28 -19.13
C GLU A 330 0.26 6.67 -18.93
N ARG A 331 1.08 6.43 -19.96
CA ARG A 331 2.48 6.84 -20.03
C ARG A 331 2.79 7.38 -21.40
N THR A 332 3.67 8.34 -21.48
CA THR A 332 4.10 8.91 -22.76
C THR A 332 5.59 8.77 -22.96
N VAL A 333 6.02 8.65 -24.22
CA VAL A 333 7.42 8.72 -24.62
C VAL A 333 7.53 9.54 -25.90
N THR A 334 8.52 10.41 -25.98
CA THR A 334 8.78 11.23 -27.19
C THR A 334 9.99 10.66 -27.94
N LEU A 335 9.78 10.26 -29.20
CA LEU A 335 10.85 9.84 -30.10
C LEU A 335 11.30 11.03 -30.97
N ARG A 336 12.57 11.42 -30.83
CA ARG A 336 13.23 12.53 -31.57
C ARG A 336 14.29 12.01 -32.50
#